data_5ed24474b98a6e8aad8db6b6fa3aab05
#
_entry.id   5ed24474b98a6e8aad8db6b6fa3aab05
#
_cell.length_a   1.000
_cell.length_b   1.000
_cell.length_c   1.000
_cell.angle_alpha   90.00
_cell.angle_beta   90.00
_cell.angle_gamma   90.00
#
_symmetry.space_group_name_H-M   'P 1'
#
loop_
_entity.id
_entity.type
_entity.pdbx_description
1 polymer ?
#
loop_
_entity_poly.entity_id
_entity_poly.type
_entity_poly.pdbx_seq_one_letter_code
_entity_poly.pdbx_strand_id
1 'polypeptide(L)'
;VYQDLSTAPGKLYNYAVVADNRNVAPVGWHVATDEDWKKLEAFIGMNSTEVQKTGWRGSQGDLIKKAGLNSWSQYNNVWATDEYLFGAMAGGCRLFNGKFSTPTGLTYNGFWWTRTEYQNGLAWYRYLDYKSSGIFRSHTYKSYGMSIRCVKD
;
A
#
# COMPACT_ATOMS: atom_id res chain seq x y z
N VAL A 1 4.11 -16.33 1.63
CA VAL A 1 2.92 -15.72 2.24
C VAL A 1 3.16 -15.68 3.74
N TYR A 2 3.15 -14.49 4.31
CA TYR A 2 3.30 -14.30 5.75
C TYR A 2 1.96 -13.85 6.29
N GLN A 3 1.47 -14.53 7.30
CA GLN A 3 0.20 -14.19 7.93
C GLN A 3 0.41 -14.14 9.45
N ASP A 4 0.13 -13.00 10.03
CA ASP A 4 -0.30 -12.94 11.41
C ASP A 4 -1.83 -13.09 11.39
N LEU A 5 -2.31 -14.22 11.87
CA LEU A 5 -3.71 -14.63 11.75
C LEU A 5 -4.65 -13.97 12.73
N SER A 6 -4.13 -13.22 13.72
CA SER A 6 -4.99 -12.79 14.81
C SER A 6 -5.76 -11.50 14.54
N THR A 7 -5.30 -10.60 13.66
CA THR A 7 -5.93 -9.29 13.47
C THR A 7 -5.68 -8.61 12.11
N ALA A 8 -4.87 -9.19 11.20
CA ALA A 8 -4.48 -8.50 9.97
C ALA A 8 -5.50 -8.65 8.84
N PRO A 9 -5.95 -7.54 8.25
CA PRO A 9 -6.79 -7.60 7.08
C PRO A 9 -5.97 -7.95 5.83
N GLY A 10 -5.85 -9.24 5.53
CA GLY A 10 -5.19 -9.73 4.33
C GLY A 10 -3.82 -10.35 4.58
N LYS A 11 -3.13 -10.65 3.49
CA LYS A 11 -1.83 -11.33 3.48
C LYS A 11 -0.72 -10.36 3.11
N LEU A 12 0.47 -10.60 3.65
CA LEU A 12 1.69 -9.92 3.22
C LEU A 12 2.46 -10.85 2.25
N TYR A 13 2.87 -10.31 1.14
CA TYR A 13 3.57 -11.02 0.08
C TYR A 13 5.01 -10.52 -0.04
N ASN A 14 5.96 -11.42 -0.24
CA ASN A 14 7.29 -11.02 -0.71
C ASN A 14 7.22 -10.65 -2.20
N TYR A 15 8.22 -9.93 -2.68
CA TYR A 15 8.19 -9.45 -4.06
C TYR A 15 8.30 -10.59 -5.10
N ALA A 16 8.91 -11.72 -4.76
CA ALA A 16 8.98 -12.87 -5.66
C ALA A 16 7.59 -13.37 -6.07
N VAL A 17 6.61 -13.34 -5.15
CA VAL A 17 5.20 -13.68 -5.45
C VAL A 17 4.55 -12.61 -6.34
N VAL A 18 4.86 -11.33 -6.12
CA VAL A 18 4.31 -10.20 -6.90
C VAL A 18 4.80 -10.23 -8.35
N ALA A 19 6.07 -10.60 -8.56
CA ALA A 19 6.72 -10.67 -9.88
C ALA A 19 6.48 -12.00 -10.61
N ASP A 20 5.93 -13.02 -9.96
CA ASP A 20 5.76 -14.37 -10.52
C ASP A 20 4.81 -14.33 -11.72
N ASN A 21 5.24 -14.94 -12.83
CA ASN A 21 4.47 -15.01 -14.07
C ASN A 21 3.19 -15.86 -13.96
N ARG A 22 3.08 -16.71 -12.92
CA ARG A 22 1.85 -17.45 -12.61
C ARG A 22 0.73 -16.56 -12.10
N ASN A 23 1.04 -15.27 -11.85
CA ASN A 23 0.12 -14.22 -11.43
C ASN A 23 -0.67 -14.57 -10.16
N VAL A 24 -0.35 -13.94 -9.04
CA VAL A 24 -1.06 -14.09 -7.76
C VAL A 24 -2.46 -13.46 -7.78
N ALA A 25 -2.73 -12.58 -8.73
CA ALA A 25 -4.04 -11.96 -8.92
C ALA A 25 -5.04 -12.96 -9.54
N PRO A 26 -6.35 -12.79 -9.33
CA PRO A 26 -7.38 -13.59 -9.99
C PRO A 26 -7.29 -13.50 -11.52
N VAL A 27 -7.89 -14.46 -12.21
CA VAL A 27 -7.98 -14.45 -13.70
C VAL A 27 -8.67 -13.17 -14.16
N GLY A 28 -8.10 -12.48 -15.16
CA GLY A 28 -8.58 -11.19 -15.66
C GLY A 28 -8.21 -10.00 -14.74
N TRP A 29 -7.23 -10.21 -13.85
CA TRP A 29 -6.69 -9.18 -12.95
C TRP A 29 -5.17 -9.26 -12.91
N HIS A 30 -4.53 -8.15 -12.61
CA HIS A 30 -3.10 -8.09 -12.34
C HIS A 30 -2.81 -7.36 -11.03
N VAL A 31 -1.64 -7.61 -10.44
CA VAL A 31 -1.16 -6.80 -9.31
C VAL A 31 -0.86 -5.39 -9.82
N ALA A 32 -1.42 -4.39 -9.16
CA ALA A 32 -1.28 -2.98 -9.55
C ALA A 32 0.19 -2.59 -9.80
N THR A 33 0.45 -2.01 -10.95
CA THR A 33 1.75 -1.43 -11.32
C THR A 33 1.93 -0.05 -10.66
N ASP A 34 3.13 0.51 -10.74
CA ASP A 34 3.38 1.90 -10.31
C ASP A 34 2.52 2.89 -11.13
N GLU A 35 2.28 2.59 -12.39
CA GLU A 35 1.44 3.42 -13.26
C GLU A 35 -0.05 3.33 -12.90
N ASP A 36 -0.55 2.18 -12.50
CA ASP A 36 -1.95 2.04 -12.04
C ASP A 36 -2.18 2.84 -10.75
N TRP A 37 -1.21 2.82 -9.84
CA TRP A 37 -1.25 3.68 -8.66
C TRP A 37 -1.25 5.16 -9.02
N LYS A 38 -0.43 5.60 -9.98
CA LYS A 38 -0.42 6.99 -10.44
C LYS A 38 -1.76 7.39 -11.09
N LYS A 39 -2.39 6.50 -11.86
CA LYS A 39 -3.73 6.74 -12.42
C LYS A 39 -4.77 6.92 -11.31
N LEU A 40 -4.75 6.06 -10.30
CA LEU A 40 -5.61 6.21 -9.13
C LEU A 40 -5.35 7.55 -8.42
N GLU A 41 -4.10 7.86 -8.14
CA GLU A 41 -3.69 9.10 -7.45
C GLU A 41 -4.14 10.35 -8.21
N ALA A 42 -4.00 10.36 -9.53
CA ALA A 42 -4.52 11.44 -10.40
C ALA A 42 -6.05 11.51 -10.39
N PHE A 43 -6.73 10.36 -10.47
CA PHE A 43 -8.19 10.28 -10.47
C PHE A 43 -8.80 10.84 -9.18
N ILE A 44 -8.18 10.58 -8.03
CA ILE A 44 -8.62 11.10 -6.72
C ILE A 44 -8.14 12.52 -6.43
N GLY A 45 -7.62 13.24 -7.44
CA GLY A 45 -7.33 14.67 -7.37
C GLY A 45 -5.88 15.05 -7.06
N MET A 46 -4.92 14.12 -7.08
CA MET A 46 -3.51 14.48 -7.01
C MET A 46 -3.05 15.12 -8.32
N ASN A 47 -2.38 16.26 -8.26
CA ASN A 47 -1.97 16.92 -9.48
C ASN A 47 -0.86 16.16 -10.21
N SER A 48 -0.76 16.36 -11.53
CA SER A 48 0.12 15.61 -12.43
C SER A 48 1.61 15.73 -12.07
N THR A 49 2.05 16.84 -11.50
CA THR A 49 3.42 17.03 -11.04
C THR A 49 3.70 16.22 -9.78
N GLU A 50 2.78 16.23 -8.81
CA GLU A 50 2.91 15.49 -7.56
C GLU A 50 2.91 13.97 -7.78
N VAL A 51 2.08 13.47 -8.69
CA VAL A 51 1.97 12.05 -9.04
C VAL A 51 3.34 11.45 -9.41
N GLN A 52 4.22 12.22 -10.08
CA GLN A 52 5.53 11.75 -10.53
C GLN A 52 6.61 11.76 -9.44
N LYS A 53 6.45 12.54 -8.39
CA LYS A 53 7.45 12.66 -7.31
C LYS A 53 7.59 11.39 -6.48
N THR A 54 8.66 11.31 -5.73
CA THR A 54 8.89 10.36 -4.64
C THR A 54 8.71 11.04 -3.28
N GLY A 55 8.61 10.24 -2.21
CA GLY A 55 8.34 10.74 -0.87
C GLY A 55 6.85 10.95 -0.61
N TRP A 56 6.53 11.77 0.36
CA TRP A 56 5.15 12.18 0.67
C TRP A 56 4.60 13.11 -0.39
N ARG A 57 3.39 12.87 -0.86
CA ARG A 57 2.74 13.58 -1.95
C ARG A 57 1.28 13.81 -1.66
N GLY A 58 0.81 15.01 -1.99
CA GLY A 58 -0.59 15.40 -1.89
C GLY A 58 -1.22 15.21 -0.51
N SER A 59 -2.54 15.18 -0.47
CA SER A 59 -3.37 14.96 0.71
C SER A 59 -4.47 13.91 0.48
N GLN A 60 -4.36 13.13 -0.58
CA GLN A 60 -5.40 12.21 -1.04
C GLN A 60 -5.41 10.86 -0.30
N GLY A 61 -4.44 10.62 0.59
CA GLY A 61 -4.35 9.36 1.34
C GLY A 61 -5.59 9.09 2.20
N ASP A 62 -6.20 10.12 2.78
CA ASP A 62 -7.38 9.97 3.62
C ASP A 62 -8.62 9.53 2.83
N LEU A 63 -8.69 9.89 1.54
CA LEU A 63 -9.79 9.54 0.64
C LEU A 63 -9.83 8.05 0.30
N ILE A 64 -8.73 7.33 0.49
CA ILE A 64 -8.60 5.90 0.18
C ILE A 64 -8.36 5.01 1.42
N LYS A 65 -8.05 5.58 2.57
CA LYS A 65 -7.97 4.87 3.84
C LYS A 65 -9.35 4.37 4.25
N LYS A 66 -9.46 3.08 4.59
CA LYS A 66 -10.72 2.49 5.02
C LYS A 66 -11.30 3.26 6.21
N ALA A 67 -12.50 3.79 6.03
CA ALA A 67 -13.25 4.45 7.10
C ALA A 67 -13.71 3.46 8.19
N GLY A 68 -14.02 3.98 9.35
CA GLY A 68 -14.61 3.23 10.46
C GLY A 68 -13.66 2.98 11.62
N LEU A 69 -14.27 2.58 12.75
CA LEU A 69 -13.57 2.31 14.00
C LEU A 69 -12.56 1.17 13.81
N ASN A 70 -11.36 1.34 14.37
CA ASN A 70 -10.29 0.35 14.37
C ASN A 70 -9.63 0.08 12.99
N SER A 71 -9.95 0.83 11.95
CA SER A 71 -9.28 0.70 10.64
C SER A 71 -7.96 1.47 10.60
N TRP A 72 -7.95 2.67 11.15
CA TRP A 72 -6.78 3.54 11.30
C TRP A 72 -6.81 4.24 12.65
N SER A 73 -5.65 4.39 13.31
CA SER A 73 -5.51 5.22 14.50
C SER A 73 -5.81 6.67 14.16
N GLN A 74 -6.48 7.37 15.04
CA GLN A 74 -6.76 8.79 14.86
C GLN A 74 -5.56 9.65 15.24
N TYR A 75 -5.30 10.69 14.47
CA TYR A 75 -4.26 11.65 14.75
C TYR A 75 -4.64 13.04 14.24
N ASN A 76 -4.84 14.00 15.16
CA ASN A 76 -5.19 15.39 14.83
C ASN A 76 -6.34 15.47 13.80
N ASN A 77 -6.07 16.14 12.66
CA ASN A 77 -7.03 16.34 11.57
C ASN A 77 -6.85 15.35 10.40
N VAL A 78 -6.22 14.20 10.63
CA VAL A 78 -6.06 13.14 9.63
C VAL A 78 -7.22 12.14 9.79
N TRP A 79 -8.12 12.08 8.80
CA TRP A 79 -9.36 11.30 8.85
C TRP A 79 -9.44 10.32 7.68
N ALA A 80 -9.60 9.05 7.98
CA ALA A 80 -9.90 8.03 6.99
C ALA A 80 -11.36 8.15 6.54
N THR A 81 -11.60 8.63 5.32
CA THR A 81 -12.95 8.86 4.79
C THR A 81 -13.40 7.78 3.82
N ASP A 82 -12.45 7.15 3.11
CA ASP A 82 -12.70 6.10 2.10
C ASP A 82 -13.74 6.52 1.04
N GLU A 83 -13.70 7.76 0.61
CA GLU A 83 -14.68 8.34 -0.32
C GLU A 83 -14.77 7.58 -1.65
N TYR A 84 -13.68 6.93 -2.05
CA TYR A 84 -13.59 6.15 -3.30
C TYR A 84 -13.76 4.64 -3.08
N LEU A 85 -14.15 4.20 -1.88
CA LEU A 85 -14.36 2.79 -1.52
C LEU A 85 -13.15 1.89 -1.83
N PHE A 86 -11.95 2.46 -1.76
CA PHE A 86 -10.71 1.73 -1.99
C PHE A 86 -10.39 0.78 -0.84
N GLY A 87 -10.79 1.14 0.37
CA GLY A 87 -10.67 0.30 1.56
C GLY A 87 -9.22 -0.01 1.93
N ALA A 88 -8.30 0.95 1.83
CA ALA A 88 -6.91 0.75 2.27
C ALA A 88 -6.88 0.50 3.77
N MET A 89 -6.37 -0.64 4.19
CA MET A 89 -6.26 -1.02 5.61
C MET A 89 -4.81 -0.92 6.08
N ALA A 90 -4.63 -0.54 7.35
CA ALA A 90 -3.32 -0.45 7.98
C ALA A 90 -2.77 -1.84 8.33
N GLY A 91 -2.33 -2.59 7.34
CA GLY A 91 -1.83 -3.95 7.48
C GLY A 91 -0.36 -4.09 7.87
N GLY A 92 0.37 -2.98 8.08
CA GLY A 92 1.80 -3.00 8.33
C GLY A 92 2.62 -3.61 7.19
N CYS A 93 3.86 -3.98 7.50
CA CYS A 93 4.72 -4.78 6.63
C CYS A 93 5.61 -5.73 7.44
N ARG A 94 6.15 -6.75 6.78
CA ARG A 94 7.21 -7.60 7.33
C ARG A 94 8.56 -7.11 6.83
N LEU A 95 9.46 -6.82 7.74
CA LEU A 95 10.80 -6.33 7.46
C LEU A 95 11.72 -7.47 6.95
N PHE A 96 12.83 -7.10 6.33
CA PHE A 96 13.83 -8.04 5.81
C PHE A 96 14.40 -9.01 6.88
N ASN A 97 14.43 -8.58 8.15
CA ASN A 97 14.88 -9.39 9.29
C ASN A 97 13.79 -10.29 9.89
N GLY A 98 12.62 -10.35 9.26
CA GLY A 98 11.51 -11.18 9.69
C GLY A 98 10.55 -10.55 10.71
N LYS A 99 10.88 -9.40 11.29
CA LYS A 99 10.01 -8.69 12.22
C LYS A 99 8.89 -7.95 11.49
N PHE A 100 7.79 -7.69 12.17
CA PHE A 100 6.74 -6.83 11.65
C PHE A 100 7.01 -5.36 11.99
N SER A 101 6.60 -4.45 11.11
CA SER A 101 6.78 -3.00 11.31
C SER A 101 5.99 -2.45 12.50
N THR A 102 4.93 -3.14 12.88
CA THR A 102 4.09 -2.80 14.03
C THR A 102 3.92 -4.02 14.92
N PRO A 103 4.41 -3.99 16.17
CA PRO A 103 4.36 -5.16 17.07
C PRO A 103 2.96 -5.49 17.56
N THR A 104 2.07 -4.51 17.67
CA THR A 104 0.73 -4.69 18.22
C THR A 104 -0.22 -3.65 17.61
N GLY A 105 -1.35 -4.10 17.08
CA GLY A 105 -2.39 -3.20 16.58
C GLY A 105 -2.05 -2.57 15.22
N LEU A 106 -2.61 -3.12 14.21
CA LEU A 106 -2.38 -2.84 12.79
C LEU A 106 -3.07 -1.56 12.31
N THR A 107 -3.15 -0.51 13.14
CA THR A 107 -3.91 0.70 12.81
C THR A 107 -3.04 1.89 12.45
N TYR A 108 -1.71 1.72 12.37
CA TYR A 108 -0.79 2.83 12.18
C TYR A 108 -0.37 3.05 10.73
N ASN A 109 -0.09 1.98 9.99
CA ASN A 109 0.46 2.10 8.66
C ASN A 109 0.09 0.93 7.75
N GLY A 110 0.04 1.20 6.45
CA GLY A 110 -0.18 0.22 5.41
C GLY A 110 0.82 0.37 4.29
N PHE A 111 1.30 -0.77 3.77
CA PHE A 111 2.29 -0.84 2.70
C PHE A 111 1.78 -1.73 1.58
N TRP A 112 1.94 -1.29 0.34
CA TRP A 112 1.52 -2.03 -0.85
C TRP A 112 2.61 -2.08 -1.89
N TRP A 113 3.00 -3.29 -2.29
CA TRP A 113 3.84 -3.48 -3.45
C TRP A 113 3.13 -2.98 -4.71
N THR A 114 3.92 -2.47 -5.63
CA THR A 114 3.53 -2.44 -7.04
C THR A 114 4.24 -3.57 -7.77
N ARG A 115 3.72 -4.02 -8.92
CA ARG A 115 4.39 -5.02 -9.76
C ARG A 115 5.63 -4.45 -10.49
N THR A 116 5.84 -3.15 -10.42
CA THR A 116 6.92 -2.46 -11.13
C THR A 116 8.23 -2.53 -10.33
N GLU A 117 9.26 -3.09 -10.94
CA GLU A 117 10.62 -2.99 -10.42
C GLU A 117 11.17 -1.57 -10.57
N TYR A 118 12.02 -1.16 -9.64
CA TYR A 118 12.76 0.11 -9.75
C TYR A 118 14.15 -0.13 -10.35
N GLN A 119 14.92 -1.02 -9.75
CA GLN A 119 16.27 -1.46 -10.15
C GLN A 119 16.50 -2.87 -9.63
N ASN A 120 17.66 -3.48 -9.97
CA ASN A 120 18.05 -4.77 -9.44
C ASN A 120 17.93 -4.81 -7.91
N GLY A 121 17.13 -5.74 -7.40
CA GLY A 121 16.89 -5.91 -5.98
C GLY A 121 15.89 -4.96 -5.33
N LEU A 122 15.41 -3.92 -6.04
CA LEU A 122 14.47 -2.92 -5.53
C LEU A 122 13.16 -2.91 -6.33
N ALA A 123 12.05 -2.58 -5.66
CA ALA A 123 10.74 -2.43 -6.28
C ALA A 123 9.97 -1.26 -5.69
N TRP A 124 9.07 -0.68 -6.49
CA TRP A 124 8.21 0.41 -6.07
C TRP A 124 7.13 -0.06 -5.10
N TYR A 125 6.82 0.79 -4.13
CA TYR A 125 5.72 0.58 -3.19
C TYR A 125 4.98 1.87 -2.87
N ARG A 126 3.80 1.73 -2.27
CA ARG A 126 3.03 2.80 -1.64
C ARG A 126 2.95 2.58 -0.14
N TYR A 127 2.91 3.69 0.59
CA TYR A 127 2.79 3.70 2.03
C TYR A 127 1.80 4.77 2.48
N LEU A 128 0.92 4.41 3.38
CA LEU A 128 0.01 5.30 4.07
C LEU A 128 0.29 5.23 5.58
N ASP A 129 0.21 6.38 6.24
CA ASP A 129 0.44 6.52 7.67
C ASP A 129 -0.74 7.21 8.34
N TYR A 130 -1.05 6.83 9.58
CA TYR A 130 -2.15 7.44 10.33
C TYR A 130 -1.92 8.92 10.66
N LYS A 131 -0.69 9.40 10.62
CA LYS A 131 -0.30 10.79 10.88
C LYS A 131 -0.26 11.66 9.64
N SER A 132 -0.47 11.12 8.47
CA SER A 132 -0.33 11.85 7.21
C SER A 132 -1.52 11.64 6.30
N SER A 133 -2.06 12.72 5.76
CA SER A 133 -3.06 12.67 4.68
C SER A 133 -2.46 12.39 3.31
N GLY A 134 -1.13 12.39 3.18
CA GLY A 134 -0.44 12.12 1.91
C GLY A 134 -0.36 10.64 1.56
N ILE A 135 0.09 10.38 0.33
CA ILE A 135 0.48 9.05 -0.15
C ILE A 135 1.99 9.04 -0.37
N PHE A 136 2.70 8.15 0.31
CA PHE A 136 4.14 8.01 0.14
C PHE A 136 4.45 7.05 -1.01
N ARG A 137 5.32 7.46 -1.92
CA ARG A 137 5.84 6.64 -3.02
C ARG A 137 7.35 6.53 -2.90
N SER A 138 7.86 5.31 -2.85
CA SER A 138 9.29 5.05 -2.84
C SER A 138 9.58 3.63 -3.32
N HIS A 139 10.82 3.22 -3.26
CA HIS A 139 11.30 1.88 -3.56
C HIS A 139 12.06 1.30 -2.37
N THR A 140 12.05 -0.02 -2.23
CA THR A 140 12.77 -0.73 -1.18
C THR A 140 13.20 -2.12 -1.64
N TYR A 141 13.97 -2.82 -0.82
CA TYR A 141 14.45 -4.18 -1.10
C TYR A 141 13.28 -5.17 -1.23
N LYS A 142 13.38 -6.05 -2.21
CA LYS A 142 12.39 -7.10 -2.52
C LYS A 142 12.20 -8.13 -1.41
N SER A 143 13.06 -8.12 -0.38
CA SER A 143 12.99 -9.00 0.79
C SER A 143 11.89 -8.64 1.81
N TYR A 144 11.26 -7.47 1.67
CA TYR A 144 10.13 -7.10 2.51
C TYR A 144 8.87 -7.89 2.16
N GLY A 145 7.94 -7.99 3.11
CA GLY A 145 6.59 -8.49 2.88
C GLY A 145 5.57 -7.37 3.01
N MET A 146 4.78 -7.12 1.97
CA MET A 146 3.77 -6.06 1.93
C MET A 146 2.46 -6.57 1.34
N SER A 147 1.38 -5.85 1.57
CA SER A 147 0.10 -6.09 0.89
C SER A 147 0.21 -5.87 -0.61
N ILE A 148 -0.78 -6.31 -1.36
CA ILE A 148 -0.97 -6.02 -2.78
C ILE A 148 -2.37 -5.50 -3.03
N ARG A 149 -2.55 -4.81 -4.14
CA ARG A 149 -3.84 -4.50 -4.74
C ARG A 149 -3.87 -5.03 -6.16
N CYS A 150 -5.01 -5.56 -6.56
CA CYS A 150 -5.21 -6.05 -7.93
C CYS A 150 -6.12 -5.09 -8.67
N VAL A 151 -5.84 -4.92 -9.95
CA VAL A 151 -6.59 -4.10 -10.91
C VAL A 151 -7.15 -5.03 -11.97
N LYS A 152 -8.38 -4.80 -12.41
CA LYS A 152 -9.00 -5.54 -13.50
C LYS A 152 -8.36 -5.14 -14.83
N ASP A 153 -8.07 -6.13 -15.68
CA ASP A 153 -7.50 -5.96 -17.03
C ASP A 153 -8.46 -5.23 -17.98
#